data_4cf37350ac42ac15b44e10bb00537f4d
#
_entry.id   4cf37350ac42ac15b44e10bb00537f4d
#
_cell.length_a   1.000
_cell.length_b   1.000
_cell.length_c   1.000
_cell.angle_alpha   90.00
_cell.angle_beta   90.00
_cell.angle_gamma   90.00
#
_symmetry.space_group_name_H-M   'P 1'
#
loop_
_entity.id
_entity.type
_entity.pdbx_description
1 polymer ?
#
loop_
_entity_poly.entity_id
_entity_poly.type
_entity_poly.pdbx_seq_one_letter_code
_entity_poly.pdbx_strand_id
1 'polypeptide(L)'
;MRRKPQLNIQAQYDSLHQTFPGYKPVPVIGLTNGHPDTIQSVLKAGGAPVVIPPHNHADSLINQLNLLDGILLVNNKRQDLLLLKLAEDRQIPIVSIQHTDLDIYTEILMLEATSFMEAKRLHHRILTLDSHCDTPMFFDQQINFASRDPKILVDLHKMTEGHLDATIMVAYLEQQGLSDEDLLTATAKADRILNEIEAMVAKSKQFVNIAYTPADLYRLKAEGKKAIMLGIENGYAIGRDIKNVERFRRRGVVYMTLCHNGNNQLCGSCRFNDEGLGVNAFGEEVIHEMNRVGMMVDISHAGDQTFYDALDISTKPIVASHSSSRALCNHPRNLTDDQMKALARKGGVAQVTLYKGFLKEEGEATIQDAIRHLNHMVDVMGIEHVGIGTDFDGDGGIIGCASASELINFTRCLLKERYSEDDIRRIWGGNFLRVMEEVQKV
;
A
#
# COMPACT_ATOMS: atom_id res chain seq x y z
N MET A 1 0.40 -21.24 -7.31
CA MET A 1 1.50 -20.71 -8.13
C MET A 1 0.99 -19.48 -8.86
N ARG A 2 1.50 -18.30 -8.53
CA ARG A 2 1.18 -17.06 -9.25
C ARG A 2 1.91 -17.09 -10.56
N ARG A 3 1.23 -16.72 -11.63
CA ARG A 3 1.82 -16.67 -12.97
C ARG A 3 2.10 -15.21 -13.32
N LYS A 4 3.34 -14.92 -13.69
CA LYS A 4 3.74 -13.60 -14.20
C LYS A 4 2.98 -13.27 -15.49
N PRO A 5 2.51 -12.03 -15.69
CA PRO A 5 1.96 -11.59 -16.96
C PRO A 5 2.99 -11.77 -18.09
N GLN A 6 2.55 -12.18 -19.25
CA GLN A 6 3.44 -12.21 -20.42
C GLN A 6 3.69 -10.79 -20.92
N LEU A 7 4.96 -10.46 -21.20
CA LEU A 7 5.46 -9.14 -21.61
C LEU A 7 4.61 -8.41 -22.69
N ASN A 8 3.98 -9.12 -23.61
CA ASN A 8 3.20 -8.50 -24.69
C ASN A 8 1.89 -7.85 -24.23
N ILE A 9 1.24 -8.39 -23.21
CA ILE A 9 -0.01 -7.83 -22.69
C ILE A 9 0.32 -6.62 -21.80
N GLN A 10 1.40 -6.70 -21.05
CA GLN A 10 1.89 -5.56 -20.26
C GLN A 10 2.27 -4.38 -21.15
N ALA A 11 2.95 -4.60 -22.28
CA ALA A 11 3.28 -3.53 -23.23
C ALA A 11 2.04 -2.89 -23.89
N GLN A 12 1.01 -3.69 -24.19
CA GLN A 12 -0.27 -3.15 -24.69
C GLN A 12 -1.00 -2.37 -23.62
N TYR A 13 -0.98 -2.84 -22.39
CA TYR A 13 -1.53 -2.18 -21.22
C TYR A 13 -0.80 -0.85 -20.96
N ASP A 14 0.52 -0.83 -20.93
CA ASP A 14 1.36 0.36 -20.74
C ASP A 14 1.17 1.40 -21.85
N SER A 15 1.00 0.96 -23.11
CA SER A 15 0.68 1.85 -24.24
C SER A 15 -0.67 2.55 -24.09
N LEU A 16 -1.67 1.89 -23.51
CA LEU A 16 -2.99 2.45 -23.25
C LEU A 16 -2.98 3.46 -22.12
N HIS A 17 -2.10 3.28 -21.12
CA HIS A 17 -1.91 4.21 -20.03
C HIS A 17 -1.33 5.57 -20.43
N GLN A 18 -0.47 5.60 -21.44
CA GLN A 18 0.07 6.86 -21.98
C GLN A 18 -1.01 7.73 -22.66
N THR A 19 -2.16 7.14 -22.99
CA THR A 19 -3.22 7.81 -23.74
C THR A 19 -4.32 8.40 -22.85
N PHE A 20 -4.41 8.01 -21.55
CA PHE A 20 -5.49 8.45 -20.65
C PHE A 20 -4.93 9.02 -19.33
N PRO A 21 -4.75 10.36 -19.22
CA PRO A 21 -4.46 11.00 -17.95
C PRO A 21 -5.70 10.94 -17.02
N GLY A 22 -5.56 10.46 -15.81
CA GLY A 22 -6.64 10.28 -14.84
C GLY A 22 -7.08 8.82 -14.69
N TYR A 23 -6.12 7.92 -14.69
CA TYR A 23 -6.31 6.48 -14.68
C TYR A 23 -7.14 5.99 -13.48
N LYS A 24 -8.30 5.43 -13.80
CA LYS A 24 -8.97 4.43 -12.97
C LYS A 24 -8.59 3.05 -13.52
N PRO A 25 -8.55 1.98 -12.70
CA PRO A 25 -8.38 0.63 -13.23
C PRO A 25 -9.44 0.39 -14.30
N VAL A 26 -9.05 0.37 -15.56
CA VAL A 26 -9.99 0.16 -16.66
C VAL A 26 -10.23 -1.34 -16.84
N PRO A 27 -11.47 -1.77 -17.18
CA PRO A 27 -11.74 -3.17 -17.50
C PRO A 27 -10.87 -3.64 -18.68
N VAL A 28 -10.17 -4.76 -18.51
CA VAL A 28 -9.41 -5.41 -19.57
C VAL A 28 -10.33 -6.37 -20.31
N ILE A 29 -10.61 -6.09 -21.59
CA ILE A 29 -11.61 -6.78 -22.39
C ILE A 29 -10.94 -7.64 -23.45
N GLY A 30 -11.13 -8.95 -23.34
CA GLY A 30 -10.72 -9.91 -24.37
C GLY A 30 -11.62 -9.82 -25.60
N LEU A 31 -11.02 -9.69 -26.77
CA LEU A 31 -11.73 -9.66 -28.07
C LEU A 31 -11.38 -10.90 -28.87
N THR A 32 -12.37 -11.65 -29.30
CA THR A 32 -12.18 -12.83 -30.20
C THR A 32 -11.91 -12.44 -31.62
N ASN A 33 -12.08 -11.18 -32.00
CA ASN A 33 -11.59 -10.64 -33.25
C ASN A 33 -10.89 -9.31 -33.04
N GLY A 34 -9.83 -9.06 -33.78
CA GLY A 34 -9.05 -7.82 -33.75
C GLY A 34 -9.54 -6.79 -34.75
N HIS A 35 -10.85 -6.71 -35.05
CA HIS A 35 -11.35 -5.72 -35.99
C HIS A 35 -11.11 -4.28 -35.44
N PRO A 36 -10.51 -3.37 -36.24
CA PRO A 36 -10.16 -2.02 -35.76
C PRO A 36 -11.33 -1.26 -35.14
N ASP A 37 -12.53 -1.36 -35.71
CA ASP A 37 -13.71 -0.66 -35.17
C ASP A 37 -14.11 -1.18 -33.79
N THR A 38 -14.04 -2.50 -33.58
CA THR A 38 -14.31 -3.09 -32.23
C THR A 38 -13.29 -2.62 -31.20
N ILE A 39 -12.01 -2.59 -31.59
CA ILE A 39 -10.94 -2.06 -30.71
C ILE A 39 -11.22 -0.59 -30.36
N GLN A 40 -11.57 0.23 -31.35
CA GLN A 40 -11.89 1.64 -31.13
C GLN A 40 -13.14 1.85 -30.27
N SER A 41 -14.15 0.99 -30.42
CA SER A 41 -15.37 1.06 -29.59
C SER A 41 -15.08 0.73 -28.12
N VAL A 42 -14.26 -0.29 -27.85
CA VAL A 42 -13.81 -0.62 -26.49
C VAL A 42 -13.01 0.52 -25.88
N LEU A 43 -12.08 1.11 -26.64
CA LEU A 43 -11.29 2.27 -26.18
C LEU A 43 -12.16 3.49 -25.88
N LYS A 44 -13.11 3.83 -26.74
CA LYS A 44 -14.07 4.93 -26.52
C LYS A 44 -14.94 4.71 -25.30
N ALA A 45 -15.26 3.46 -24.99
CA ALA A 45 -16.05 3.09 -23.81
C ALA A 45 -15.20 3.05 -22.51
N GLY A 46 -13.89 3.33 -22.59
CA GLY A 46 -13.00 3.34 -21.43
C GLY A 46 -12.44 1.97 -21.05
N GLY A 47 -12.56 0.96 -21.91
CA GLY A 47 -11.96 -0.37 -21.69
C GLY A 47 -10.58 -0.50 -22.32
N ALA A 48 -9.80 -1.48 -21.87
CA ALA A 48 -8.53 -1.89 -22.46
C ALA A 48 -8.71 -3.14 -23.33
N PRO A 49 -8.72 -3.03 -24.68
CA PRO A 49 -8.95 -4.18 -25.54
C PRO A 49 -7.69 -5.06 -25.64
N VAL A 50 -7.88 -6.36 -25.47
CA VAL A 50 -6.87 -7.39 -25.71
C VAL A 50 -7.39 -8.38 -26.75
N VAL A 51 -6.74 -8.46 -27.89
CA VAL A 51 -7.11 -9.43 -28.92
C VAL A 51 -6.63 -10.82 -28.50
N ILE A 52 -7.57 -11.75 -28.35
CA ILE A 52 -7.29 -13.15 -28.04
C ILE A 52 -7.01 -13.87 -29.37
N PRO A 53 -5.75 -14.23 -29.67
CA PRO A 53 -5.46 -14.97 -30.89
C PRO A 53 -6.04 -16.39 -30.84
N PRO A 54 -6.23 -17.04 -31.97
CA PRO A 54 -6.60 -18.45 -32.02
C PRO A 54 -5.54 -19.31 -31.34
N HIS A 55 -5.95 -20.14 -30.38
CA HIS A 55 -5.02 -20.94 -29.58
C HIS A 55 -5.11 -22.43 -29.92
N ASN A 56 -3.94 -23.04 -30.00
CA ASN A 56 -3.81 -24.48 -30.09
C ASN A 56 -3.41 -25.16 -28.79
N HIS A 57 -3.09 -24.34 -27.73
CA HIS A 57 -2.60 -24.82 -26.43
C HIS A 57 -3.30 -24.11 -25.28
N ALA A 58 -3.83 -24.90 -24.34
CA ALA A 58 -4.57 -24.42 -23.16
C ALA A 58 -3.74 -23.49 -22.25
N ASP A 59 -2.45 -23.80 -22.03
CA ASP A 59 -1.60 -23.02 -21.11
C ASP A 59 -1.35 -21.58 -21.57
N SER A 60 -1.22 -21.36 -22.87
CA SER A 60 -1.07 -20.01 -23.42
C SER A 60 -2.36 -19.20 -23.25
N LEU A 61 -3.51 -19.81 -23.49
CA LEU A 61 -4.81 -19.18 -23.31
C LEU A 61 -5.10 -18.86 -21.82
N ILE A 62 -4.78 -19.76 -20.91
CA ILE A 62 -4.94 -19.58 -19.48
C ILE A 62 -4.22 -18.31 -18.97
N ASN A 63 -2.98 -18.10 -19.44
CA ASN A 63 -2.20 -16.93 -19.03
C ASN A 63 -2.83 -15.60 -19.47
N GLN A 64 -3.44 -15.58 -20.66
CA GLN A 64 -4.16 -14.41 -21.16
C GLN A 64 -5.47 -14.18 -20.41
N LEU A 65 -6.26 -15.24 -20.19
CA LEU A 65 -7.54 -15.18 -19.50
C LEU A 65 -7.41 -14.61 -18.07
N ASN A 66 -6.34 -14.90 -17.37
CA ASN A 66 -6.12 -14.40 -16.01
C ASN A 66 -6.02 -12.86 -15.91
N LEU A 67 -5.86 -12.16 -17.03
CA LEU A 67 -5.75 -10.70 -17.09
C LEU A 67 -7.07 -10.02 -17.49
N LEU A 68 -8.08 -10.80 -17.91
CA LEU A 68 -9.32 -10.25 -18.45
C LEU A 68 -10.38 -10.06 -17.38
N ASP A 69 -11.10 -8.96 -17.45
CA ASP A 69 -12.31 -8.71 -16.68
C ASP A 69 -13.56 -9.24 -17.39
N GLY A 70 -13.50 -9.41 -18.69
CA GLY A 70 -14.57 -9.97 -19.50
C GLY A 70 -14.13 -10.29 -20.91
N ILE A 71 -14.96 -11.04 -21.65
CA ILE A 71 -14.71 -11.40 -23.04
C ILE A 71 -15.92 -10.98 -23.88
N LEU A 72 -15.67 -10.24 -24.96
CA LEU A 72 -16.68 -9.89 -25.96
C LEU A 72 -16.57 -10.82 -27.15
N LEU A 73 -17.64 -11.59 -27.42
CA LEU A 73 -17.83 -12.38 -28.62
C LEU A 73 -18.55 -11.52 -29.65
N VAL A 74 -17.80 -10.99 -30.63
CA VAL A 74 -18.37 -10.13 -31.66
C VAL A 74 -18.85 -10.98 -32.83
N ASN A 75 -20.12 -10.79 -33.19
CA ASN A 75 -20.77 -11.45 -34.38
C ASN A 75 -20.76 -12.98 -34.37
N ASN A 76 -20.77 -13.62 -33.22
CA ASN A 76 -21.07 -15.04 -32.96
C ASN A 76 -20.57 -16.09 -33.97
N LYS A 77 -19.51 -15.80 -34.72
CA LYS A 77 -19.02 -16.67 -35.82
C LYS A 77 -17.96 -17.68 -35.41
N ARG A 78 -17.50 -17.70 -34.17
CA ARG A 78 -16.47 -18.63 -33.68
C ARG A 78 -16.77 -19.11 -32.29
N GLN A 79 -17.29 -20.30 -32.15
CA GLN A 79 -17.36 -20.98 -30.86
C GLN A 79 -16.01 -21.68 -30.61
N ASP A 80 -15.09 -20.98 -29.98
CA ASP A 80 -13.91 -21.59 -29.38
C ASP A 80 -14.33 -22.25 -28.07
N LEU A 81 -14.67 -23.54 -28.12
CA LEU A 81 -15.14 -24.30 -26.97
C LEU A 81 -14.10 -24.33 -25.83
N LEU A 82 -12.82 -24.29 -26.16
CA LEU A 82 -11.75 -24.25 -25.16
C LEU A 82 -11.74 -22.90 -24.45
N LEU A 83 -11.86 -21.79 -25.19
CA LEU A 83 -11.97 -20.44 -24.62
C LEU A 83 -13.17 -20.33 -23.68
N LEU A 84 -14.34 -20.76 -24.11
CA LEU A 84 -15.57 -20.70 -23.31
C LEU A 84 -15.45 -21.50 -22.03
N LYS A 85 -14.98 -22.74 -22.11
CA LYS A 85 -14.78 -23.57 -20.91
C LYS A 85 -13.78 -23.00 -19.93
N LEU A 86 -12.62 -22.54 -20.40
CA LEU A 86 -11.60 -21.97 -19.54
C LEU A 86 -12.01 -20.63 -18.92
N ALA A 87 -12.84 -19.85 -19.60
CA ALA A 87 -13.40 -18.63 -19.07
C ALA A 87 -14.47 -18.93 -18.00
N GLU A 88 -15.34 -19.91 -18.24
CA GLU A 88 -16.32 -20.38 -17.25
C GLU A 88 -15.65 -20.90 -15.98
N ASP A 89 -14.63 -21.77 -16.11
CA ASP A 89 -13.85 -22.31 -14.98
C ASP A 89 -13.18 -21.19 -14.15
N ARG A 90 -13.00 -20.00 -14.72
CA ARG A 90 -12.40 -18.82 -14.09
C ARG A 90 -13.39 -17.73 -13.73
N GLN A 91 -14.67 -17.99 -13.94
CA GLN A 91 -15.74 -17.01 -13.69
C GLN A 91 -15.53 -15.69 -14.44
N ILE A 92 -14.93 -15.71 -15.63
CA ILE A 92 -14.77 -14.54 -16.48
C ILE A 92 -16.07 -14.36 -17.28
N PRO A 93 -16.76 -13.20 -17.17
CA PRO A 93 -17.98 -12.95 -17.93
C PRO A 93 -17.72 -13.01 -19.43
N ILE A 94 -18.59 -13.72 -20.15
CA ILE A 94 -18.60 -13.78 -21.61
C ILE A 94 -19.88 -13.16 -22.11
N VAL A 95 -19.75 -12.14 -22.95
CA VAL A 95 -20.89 -11.43 -23.54
C VAL A 95 -20.83 -11.55 -25.06
N SER A 96 -21.92 -12.01 -25.66
CA SER A 96 -22.10 -12.01 -27.12
C SER A 96 -22.82 -10.74 -27.53
N ILE A 97 -22.18 -9.93 -28.36
CA ILE A 97 -22.74 -8.66 -28.85
C ILE A 97 -22.90 -8.63 -30.33
N GLN A 98 -23.96 -7.97 -30.79
CA GLN A 98 -24.07 -7.46 -32.16
C GLN A 98 -23.37 -6.12 -32.17
N HIS A 99 -22.32 -5.98 -32.91
CA HIS A 99 -21.36 -4.89 -32.95
C HIS A 99 -22.02 -3.50 -32.95
N THR A 100 -22.34 -2.95 -31.77
CA THR A 100 -22.75 -1.55 -31.54
C THR A 100 -21.91 -0.92 -30.46
N ASP A 101 -21.56 0.37 -30.62
CA ASP A 101 -20.80 1.12 -29.60
C ASP A 101 -21.53 1.15 -28.26
N LEU A 102 -22.87 1.24 -28.28
CA LEU A 102 -23.69 1.30 -27.09
C LEU A 102 -23.63 -0.01 -26.26
N ASP A 103 -23.68 -1.16 -26.93
CA ASP A 103 -23.62 -2.46 -26.26
C ASP A 103 -22.27 -2.64 -25.58
N ILE A 104 -21.18 -2.32 -26.28
CA ILE A 104 -19.82 -2.36 -25.73
C ILE A 104 -19.67 -1.42 -24.53
N TYR A 105 -20.15 -0.19 -24.64
CA TYR A 105 -20.11 0.78 -23.56
C TYR A 105 -20.88 0.29 -22.32
N THR A 106 -22.08 -0.24 -22.52
CA THR A 106 -22.93 -0.76 -21.43
C THR A 106 -22.26 -1.92 -20.73
N GLU A 107 -21.69 -2.88 -21.45
CA GLU A 107 -21.01 -4.04 -20.86
C GLU A 107 -19.76 -3.65 -20.08
N ILE A 108 -18.98 -2.72 -20.57
CA ILE A 108 -17.79 -2.21 -19.87
C ILE A 108 -18.19 -1.50 -18.58
N LEU A 109 -19.24 -0.67 -18.59
CA LEU A 109 -19.76 -0.03 -17.36
C LEU A 109 -20.25 -1.07 -16.35
N MET A 110 -20.93 -2.13 -16.80
CA MET A 110 -21.39 -3.21 -15.91
C MET A 110 -20.22 -3.98 -15.29
N LEU A 111 -19.17 -4.27 -16.06
CA LEU A 111 -17.96 -4.93 -15.55
C LEU A 111 -17.25 -4.05 -14.52
N GLU A 112 -17.12 -2.75 -14.79
CA GLU A 112 -16.53 -1.80 -13.85
C GLU A 112 -17.34 -1.72 -12.56
N ALA A 113 -18.65 -1.59 -12.66
CA ALA A 113 -19.55 -1.55 -11.51
C ALA A 113 -19.48 -2.85 -10.68
N THR A 114 -19.43 -4.01 -11.35
CA THR A 114 -19.33 -5.32 -10.69
C THR A 114 -18.02 -5.44 -9.92
N SER A 115 -16.89 -5.08 -10.51
CA SER A 115 -15.58 -5.10 -9.87
C SER A 115 -15.51 -4.18 -8.65
N PHE A 116 -16.10 -2.97 -8.76
CA PHE A 116 -16.20 -2.04 -7.63
C PHE A 116 -17.04 -2.62 -6.48
N MET A 117 -18.20 -3.20 -6.80
CA MET A 117 -19.08 -3.78 -5.80
C MET A 117 -18.47 -5.01 -5.11
N GLU A 118 -17.70 -5.81 -5.82
CA GLU A 118 -16.96 -6.93 -5.25
C GLU A 118 -15.90 -6.44 -4.24
N ALA A 119 -15.07 -5.49 -4.63
CA ALA A 119 -14.08 -4.87 -3.74
C ALA A 119 -14.74 -4.24 -2.51
N LYS A 120 -15.87 -3.54 -2.70
CA LYS A 120 -16.65 -2.96 -1.60
C LYS A 120 -17.18 -4.00 -0.62
N ARG A 121 -17.75 -5.11 -1.12
CA ARG A 121 -18.21 -6.22 -0.28
C ARG A 121 -17.08 -6.84 0.50
N LEU A 122 -15.90 -6.96 -0.12
CA LEU A 122 -14.71 -7.47 0.54
C LEU A 122 -14.25 -6.54 1.67
N HIS A 123 -14.14 -5.23 1.44
CA HIS A 123 -13.78 -4.24 2.47
C HIS A 123 -14.76 -4.23 3.66
N HIS A 124 -16.04 -4.58 3.45
CA HIS A 124 -16.96 -4.76 4.56
C HIS A 124 -16.59 -5.93 5.48
N ARG A 125 -16.05 -7.02 4.92
CA ARG A 125 -15.71 -8.24 5.67
C ARG A 125 -14.31 -8.20 6.28
N ILE A 126 -13.35 -7.58 5.61
CA ILE A 126 -11.96 -7.45 6.10
C ILE A 126 -11.73 -6.12 6.79
N LEU A 127 -10.70 -6.04 7.63
CA LEU A 127 -10.17 -4.79 8.13
C LEU A 127 -9.16 -4.22 7.12
N THR A 128 -9.29 -2.93 6.80
CA THR A 128 -8.35 -2.22 5.93
C THR A 128 -7.54 -1.22 6.74
N LEU A 129 -6.22 -1.38 6.71
CA LEU A 129 -5.25 -0.55 7.42
C LEU A 129 -4.20 -0.01 6.45
N ASP A 130 -3.99 1.28 6.47
CA ASP A 130 -2.82 1.95 5.90
C ASP A 130 -1.79 2.17 7.02
N SER A 131 -0.58 1.65 6.84
CA SER A 131 0.43 1.65 7.90
C SER A 131 1.24 2.93 8.03
N HIS A 132 1.06 3.92 7.13
CA HIS A 132 1.82 5.16 7.18
C HIS A 132 1.16 6.32 6.46
N CYS A 133 0.95 7.41 7.17
CA CYS A 133 0.31 8.62 6.65
C CYS A 133 0.83 9.87 7.37
N ASP A 134 1.19 10.90 6.58
CA ASP A 134 1.79 12.16 7.05
C ASP A 134 0.82 13.33 7.10
N THR A 135 -0.48 13.09 7.15
CA THR A 135 -1.49 14.16 7.28
C THR A 135 -1.17 15.17 8.39
N PRO A 136 -0.55 14.79 9.53
CA PRO A 136 -0.16 15.75 10.57
C PRO A 136 0.83 16.84 10.11
N MET A 137 1.55 16.66 9.00
CA MET A 137 2.42 17.68 8.43
C MET A 137 1.64 18.93 7.97
N PHE A 138 0.33 18.82 7.77
CA PHE A 138 -0.55 19.90 7.28
C PHE A 138 -1.36 20.59 8.38
N PHE A 139 -1.14 20.27 9.66
CA PHE A 139 -1.94 20.82 10.76
C PHE A 139 -1.83 22.35 10.90
N ASP A 140 -0.67 22.92 10.59
CA ASP A 140 -0.45 24.36 10.54
C ASP A 140 -1.23 25.08 9.41
N GLN A 141 -1.71 24.34 8.40
CA GLN A 141 -2.48 24.86 7.28
C GLN A 141 -4.00 24.93 7.55
N GLN A 142 -4.43 24.78 8.78
CA GLN A 142 -5.84 24.82 9.20
C GLN A 142 -6.70 23.81 8.43
N ILE A 143 -6.26 22.56 8.35
CA ILE A 143 -7.02 21.48 7.72
C ILE A 143 -8.29 21.14 8.52
N ASN A 144 -9.27 20.56 7.81
CA ASN A 144 -10.48 20.03 8.44
C ASN A 144 -10.63 18.53 8.14
N PHE A 145 -10.12 17.71 9.02
CA PHE A 145 -10.18 16.24 8.89
C PHE A 145 -11.62 15.68 8.86
N ALA A 146 -12.59 16.39 9.44
CA ALA A 146 -13.98 15.96 9.48
C ALA A 146 -14.77 16.26 8.18
N SER A 147 -14.21 17.02 7.26
CA SER A 147 -14.79 17.33 5.96
C SER A 147 -13.84 16.92 4.83
N ARG A 148 -14.37 16.86 3.58
CA ARG A 148 -13.52 16.64 2.42
C ARG A 148 -12.62 17.86 2.18
N ASP A 149 -11.38 17.77 2.63
CA ASP A 149 -10.39 18.86 2.55
C ASP A 149 -9.46 18.63 1.34
N PRO A 150 -9.38 19.57 0.37
CA PRO A 150 -8.50 19.42 -0.79
C PRO A 150 -7.01 19.53 -0.47
N LYS A 151 -6.63 19.98 0.72
CA LYS A 151 -5.24 20.17 1.12
C LYS A 151 -4.55 18.87 1.56
N ILE A 152 -5.32 17.84 1.94
CA ILE A 152 -4.81 16.59 2.48
C ILE A 152 -5.34 15.40 1.70
N LEU A 153 -4.60 14.30 1.68
CA LEU A 153 -4.98 13.07 0.97
C LEU A 153 -5.79 12.13 1.84
N VAL A 154 -5.78 12.32 3.17
CA VAL A 154 -6.53 11.49 4.12
C VAL A 154 -7.42 12.38 4.99
N ASP A 155 -8.72 12.21 4.87
CA ASP A 155 -9.74 12.77 5.75
C ASP A 155 -10.90 11.77 5.91
N LEU A 156 -11.85 12.03 6.81
CA LEU A 156 -12.96 11.10 7.09
C LEU A 156 -13.83 10.81 5.86
N HIS A 157 -14.01 11.77 4.96
CA HIS A 157 -14.76 11.56 3.71
C HIS A 157 -13.99 10.66 2.76
N LYS A 158 -12.70 10.93 2.53
CA LYS A 158 -11.85 10.10 1.67
C LYS A 158 -11.68 8.67 2.22
N MET A 159 -11.49 8.53 3.55
CA MET A 159 -11.48 7.21 4.20
C MET A 159 -12.80 6.46 4.01
N THR A 160 -13.93 7.18 4.00
CA THR A 160 -15.25 6.57 3.78
C THR A 160 -15.45 6.17 2.33
N GLU A 161 -15.10 7.03 1.39
CA GLU A 161 -15.19 6.77 -0.06
C GLU A 161 -14.30 5.59 -0.50
N GLY A 162 -13.06 5.55 -0.02
CA GLY A 162 -12.13 4.46 -0.34
C GLY A 162 -12.28 3.22 0.53
N HIS A 163 -13.28 3.23 1.46
CA HIS A 163 -13.51 2.14 2.41
C HIS A 163 -12.27 1.76 3.24
N LEU A 164 -11.46 2.76 3.64
CA LEU A 164 -10.36 2.60 4.57
C LEU A 164 -10.89 2.66 6.00
N ASP A 165 -10.60 1.63 6.80
CA ASP A 165 -11.04 1.55 8.20
C ASP A 165 -10.08 2.26 9.15
N ALA A 166 -8.77 2.14 8.89
CA ALA A 166 -7.74 2.67 9.78
C ALA A 166 -6.51 3.18 9.02
N THR A 167 -5.84 4.17 9.59
CA THR A 167 -4.50 4.61 9.17
C THR A 167 -3.63 4.92 10.39
N ILE A 168 -2.32 4.81 10.23
CA ILE A 168 -1.35 5.22 11.25
C ILE A 168 -0.83 6.61 10.88
N MET A 169 -1.21 7.61 11.65
CA MET A 169 -0.71 8.98 11.50
C MET A 169 0.56 9.15 12.29
N VAL A 170 1.59 9.68 11.65
CA VAL A 170 2.90 9.80 12.26
C VAL A 170 3.23 11.22 12.71
N ALA A 171 3.92 11.33 13.83
CA ALA A 171 4.64 12.52 14.19
C ALA A 171 5.97 12.52 13.42
N TYR A 172 5.96 13.16 12.26
CA TYR A 172 7.14 13.33 11.42
C TYR A 172 8.08 14.40 11.97
N LEU A 173 9.38 14.06 12.00
CA LEU A 173 10.44 14.95 12.46
C LEU A 173 11.54 15.05 11.39
N GLU A 174 11.63 16.21 10.76
CA GLU A 174 12.75 16.52 9.89
C GLU A 174 14.06 16.48 10.69
N GLN A 175 15.09 15.83 10.15
CA GLN A 175 16.39 15.76 10.79
C GLN A 175 17.06 17.13 10.78
N GLN A 176 17.45 17.59 11.97
CA GLN A 176 18.23 18.80 12.20
C GLN A 176 19.58 18.44 12.85
N GLY A 177 20.22 19.37 13.56
CA GLY A 177 21.43 19.13 14.32
C GLY A 177 21.26 18.11 15.45
N LEU A 178 22.37 17.75 16.08
CA LEU A 178 22.42 16.79 17.19
C LEU A 178 22.88 17.43 18.52
N SER A 179 22.80 18.77 18.62
CA SER A 179 22.99 19.44 19.90
C SER A 179 21.89 19.06 20.91
N ASP A 180 22.14 19.24 22.19
CA ASP A 180 21.13 18.95 23.18
C ASP A 180 19.87 19.82 23.02
N GLU A 181 20.02 21.06 22.53
CA GLU A 181 18.88 21.93 22.18
C GLU A 181 18.08 21.41 21.01
N ASP A 182 18.73 20.93 19.93
CA ASP A 182 18.06 20.33 18.78
C ASP A 182 17.25 19.11 19.20
N LEU A 183 17.86 18.22 20.00
CA LEU A 183 17.24 16.99 20.48
C LEU A 183 16.05 17.26 21.41
N LEU A 184 16.15 18.24 22.30
CA LEU A 184 15.02 18.67 23.17
C LEU A 184 13.87 19.25 22.32
N THR A 185 14.21 20.06 21.32
CA THR A 185 13.24 20.64 20.39
C THR A 185 12.52 19.53 19.58
N ALA A 186 13.25 18.51 19.12
CA ALA A 186 12.66 17.36 18.42
C ALA A 186 11.66 16.61 19.32
N THR A 187 12.03 16.34 20.55
CA THR A 187 11.13 15.68 21.53
C THR A 187 9.86 16.49 21.76
N ALA A 188 9.99 17.80 21.97
CA ALA A 188 8.85 18.70 22.16
C ALA A 188 7.96 18.79 20.89
N LYS A 189 8.56 18.78 19.70
CA LYS A 189 7.82 18.74 18.42
C LYS A 189 7.01 17.46 18.29
N ALA A 190 7.57 16.30 18.63
CA ALA A 190 6.85 15.03 18.61
C ALA A 190 5.62 15.08 19.55
N ASP A 191 5.81 15.56 20.79
CA ASP A 191 4.70 15.71 21.72
C ASP A 191 3.60 16.64 21.22
N ARG A 192 3.97 17.75 20.60
CA ARG A 192 3.00 18.69 20.02
C ARG A 192 2.18 18.03 18.91
N ILE A 193 2.83 17.36 17.94
CA ILE A 193 2.13 16.71 16.84
C ILE A 193 1.19 15.62 17.35
N LEU A 194 1.63 14.79 18.30
CA LEU A 194 0.77 13.77 18.89
C LEU A 194 -0.43 14.38 19.63
N ASN A 195 -0.26 15.52 20.35
CA ASN A 195 -1.37 16.25 20.96
C ASN A 195 -2.36 16.76 19.89
N GLU A 196 -1.87 17.25 18.77
CA GLU A 196 -2.70 17.74 17.66
C GLU A 196 -3.49 16.62 17.00
N ILE A 197 -2.90 15.42 16.80
CA ILE A 197 -3.63 14.23 16.31
C ILE A 197 -4.76 13.86 17.29
N GLU A 198 -4.45 13.74 18.58
CA GLU A 198 -5.43 13.39 19.62
C GLU A 198 -6.57 14.42 19.67
N ALA A 199 -6.24 15.72 19.62
CA ALA A 199 -7.22 16.80 19.60
C ALA A 199 -8.09 16.79 18.33
N MET A 200 -7.53 16.47 17.17
CA MET A 200 -8.25 16.32 15.91
C MET A 200 -9.26 15.18 16.00
N VAL A 201 -8.84 14.01 16.48
CA VAL A 201 -9.71 12.85 16.63
C VAL A 201 -10.82 13.13 17.68
N ALA A 202 -10.50 13.78 18.79
CA ALA A 202 -11.48 14.11 19.84
C ALA A 202 -12.63 14.99 19.34
N LYS A 203 -12.38 15.87 18.36
CA LYS A 203 -13.42 16.71 17.73
C LYS A 203 -14.46 15.91 16.94
N SER A 204 -14.11 14.69 16.50
CA SER A 204 -14.94 13.84 15.64
C SER A 204 -15.15 12.44 16.21
N LYS A 205 -15.13 12.29 17.54
CA LYS A 205 -15.17 10.99 18.26
C LYS A 205 -16.39 10.11 17.94
N GLN A 206 -17.47 10.67 17.41
CA GLN A 206 -18.61 9.90 16.92
C GLN A 206 -18.30 9.10 15.64
N PHE A 207 -17.30 9.51 14.86
CA PHE A 207 -16.93 8.91 13.57
C PHE A 207 -15.55 8.25 13.56
N VAL A 208 -14.68 8.66 14.48
CA VAL A 208 -13.29 8.18 14.54
C VAL A 208 -12.78 8.18 15.99
N ASN A 209 -11.93 7.20 16.32
CA ASN A 209 -11.24 7.15 17.62
C ASN A 209 -9.79 6.70 17.45
N ILE A 210 -8.97 6.95 18.48
CA ILE A 210 -7.62 6.39 18.58
C ILE A 210 -7.73 4.89 18.89
N ALA A 211 -6.96 4.09 18.19
CA ALA A 211 -6.77 2.67 18.45
C ALA A 211 -5.34 2.41 18.93
N TYR A 212 -5.17 1.56 19.93
CA TYR A 212 -3.89 1.25 20.57
C TYR A 212 -3.43 -0.18 20.32
N THR A 213 -4.39 -1.04 19.95
CA THR A 213 -4.20 -2.47 19.74
C THR A 213 -4.95 -2.94 18.49
N PRO A 214 -4.58 -4.10 17.91
CA PRO A 214 -5.38 -4.71 16.85
C PRO A 214 -6.85 -4.92 17.22
N ALA A 215 -7.13 -5.31 18.46
CA ALA A 215 -8.50 -5.53 18.95
C ALA A 215 -9.35 -4.23 18.91
N ASP A 216 -8.75 -3.07 19.18
CA ASP A 216 -9.42 -1.78 19.06
C ASP A 216 -9.89 -1.50 17.64
N LEU A 217 -9.08 -1.85 16.63
CA LEU A 217 -9.42 -1.65 15.22
C LEU A 217 -10.68 -2.44 14.85
N TYR A 218 -10.73 -3.72 15.21
CA TYR A 218 -11.90 -4.56 14.93
C TYR A 218 -13.14 -4.07 15.67
N ARG A 219 -12.99 -3.65 16.93
CA ARG A 219 -14.07 -3.07 17.73
C ARG A 219 -14.61 -1.79 17.09
N LEU A 220 -13.73 -0.85 16.71
CA LEU A 220 -14.14 0.42 16.09
C LEU A 220 -14.80 0.20 14.73
N LYS A 221 -14.30 -0.73 13.92
CA LYS A 221 -14.95 -1.12 12.67
C LYS A 221 -16.37 -1.67 12.93
N ALA A 222 -16.55 -2.53 13.92
CA ALA A 222 -17.87 -3.06 14.30
C ALA A 222 -18.83 -1.95 14.80
N GLU A 223 -18.29 -0.89 15.41
CA GLU A 223 -19.04 0.32 15.79
C GLU A 223 -19.34 1.26 14.61
N GLY A 224 -18.86 0.96 13.39
CA GLY A 224 -18.99 1.82 12.21
C GLY A 224 -18.11 3.05 12.25
N LYS A 225 -17.04 3.05 13.05
CA LYS A 225 -16.10 4.15 13.20
C LYS A 225 -14.80 3.87 12.47
N LYS A 226 -14.13 4.95 12.05
CA LYS A 226 -12.74 4.90 11.60
C LYS A 226 -11.79 4.86 12.79
N ALA A 227 -10.56 4.42 12.54
CA ALA A 227 -9.52 4.37 13.56
C ALA A 227 -8.27 5.12 13.11
N ILE A 228 -7.66 5.84 14.05
CA ILE A 228 -6.32 6.41 13.90
C ILE A 228 -5.42 5.71 14.91
N MET A 229 -4.27 5.23 14.45
CA MET A 229 -3.17 4.82 15.33
C MET A 229 -2.07 5.87 15.29
N LEU A 230 -1.23 5.90 16.30
CA LEU A 230 -0.14 6.86 16.44
C LEU A 230 1.19 6.19 16.07
N GLY A 231 1.97 6.84 15.21
CA GLY A 231 3.36 6.49 14.92
C GLY A 231 4.30 7.67 15.18
N ILE A 232 5.58 7.39 15.21
CA ILE A 232 6.64 8.41 15.18
C ILE A 232 7.53 8.10 13.98
N GLU A 233 7.75 9.09 13.14
CA GLU A 233 8.72 8.99 12.05
C GLU A 233 9.96 9.82 12.37
N ASN A 234 11.06 9.13 12.57
CA ASN A 234 12.37 9.53 13.02
C ASN A 234 12.58 9.42 14.54
N GLY A 235 13.38 8.43 14.95
CA GLY A 235 13.82 8.23 16.33
C GLY A 235 14.58 9.42 16.96
N TYR A 236 14.82 10.45 16.15
CA TYR A 236 15.25 11.78 16.61
C TYR A 236 14.36 12.33 17.75
N ALA A 237 13.08 11.94 17.78
CA ALA A 237 12.11 12.25 18.82
C ALA A 237 12.52 11.81 20.23
N ILE A 238 13.37 10.77 20.35
CA ILE A 238 13.79 10.25 21.66
C ILE A 238 14.74 11.21 22.40
N GLY A 239 15.41 12.08 21.63
CA GLY A 239 16.47 12.92 22.19
C GLY A 239 17.61 12.04 22.70
N ARG A 240 18.07 12.30 23.94
CA ARG A 240 19.05 11.48 24.66
C ARG A 240 18.46 10.74 25.88
N ASP A 241 17.14 10.76 26.03
CA ASP A 241 16.49 10.12 27.17
C ASP A 241 15.70 8.89 26.73
N ILE A 242 16.23 7.72 27.03
CA ILE A 242 15.61 6.43 26.72
C ILE A 242 14.20 6.27 27.31
N LYS A 243 13.88 6.96 28.40
CA LYS A 243 12.54 6.95 29.01
C LYS A 243 11.46 7.50 28.06
N ASN A 244 11.85 8.27 27.04
CA ASN A 244 10.92 8.74 26.03
C ASN A 244 10.33 7.61 25.22
N VAL A 245 10.99 6.46 25.04
CA VAL A 245 10.43 5.27 24.37
C VAL A 245 9.19 4.78 25.12
N GLU A 246 9.31 4.51 26.42
CA GLU A 246 8.18 4.08 27.25
C GLU A 246 7.10 5.14 27.35
N ARG A 247 7.47 6.41 27.47
CA ARG A 247 6.54 7.54 27.52
C ARG A 247 5.69 7.64 26.26
N PHE A 248 6.29 7.55 25.07
CA PHE A 248 5.54 7.54 23.81
C PHE A 248 4.69 6.28 23.65
N ARG A 249 5.20 5.09 24.06
CA ARG A 249 4.41 3.87 24.05
C ARG A 249 3.17 3.95 24.93
N ARG A 250 3.29 4.53 26.12
CA ARG A 250 2.14 4.76 27.03
C ARG A 250 1.11 5.72 26.44
N ARG A 251 1.51 6.63 25.58
CA ARG A 251 0.57 7.48 24.80
C ARG A 251 -0.16 6.70 23.70
N GLY A 252 0.33 5.53 23.34
CA GLY A 252 -0.28 4.69 22.30
C GLY A 252 0.49 4.66 20.99
N VAL A 253 1.71 5.20 20.93
CA VAL A 253 2.57 5.05 19.75
C VAL A 253 2.84 3.57 19.51
N VAL A 254 2.48 3.08 18.32
CA VAL A 254 2.56 1.65 17.98
C VAL A 254 3.88 1.28 17.32
N TYR A 255 4.52 2.21 16.61
CA TYR A 255 5.87 2.04 16.08
C TYR A 255 6.66 3.36 16.07
N MET A 256 7.97 3.23 15.99
CA MET A 256 8.86 4.35 15.70
C MET A 256 9.87 3.96 14.62
N THR A 257 9.96 4.79 13.56
CA THR A 257 10.97 4.68 12.52
C THR A 257 12.32 5.14 13.10
N LEU A 258 13.38 4.34 12.99
CA LEU A 258 14.67 4.61 13.63
C LEU A 258 15.32 5.91 13.18
N CYS A 259 15.21 6.25 11.90
CA CYS A 259 15.69 7.51 11.32
C CYS A 259 14.79 7.93 10.16
N HIS A 260 15.01 9.15 9.66
CA HIS A 260 14.43 9.64 8.42
C HIS A 260 15.54 9.93 7.39
N ASN A 261 15.49 11.04 6.66
CA ASN A 261 16.45 11.40 5.61
C ASN A 261 17.76 12.00 6.16
N GLY A 262 18.23 11.58 7.33
CA GLY A 262 19.48 12.00 7.93
C GLY A 262 19.96 11.02 9.00
N ASN A 263 21.29 10.88 9.13
CA ASN A 263 21.87 10.16 10.25
C ASN A 263 21.49 10.90 11.54
N ASN A 264 21.11 10.15 12.57
CA ASN A 264 20.72 10.72 13.84
C ASN A 264 21.51 10.11 15.01
N GLN A 265 21.09 10.40 16.25
CA GLN A 265 21.75 9.90 17.45
C GLN A 265 21.56 8.38 17.69
N LEU A 266 20.79 7.68 16.84
CA LEU A 266 20.54 6.24 16.94
C LEU A 266 21.26 5.44 15.86
N CYS A 267 21.24 5.92 14.61
CA CYS A 267 21.65 5.11 13.46
C CYS A 267 21.88 5.91 12.18
N GLY A 268 22.38 5.22 11.15
CA GLY A 268 22.58 5.74 9.80
C GLY A 268 21.33 5.61 8.92
N SER A 269 21.08 6.64 8.11
CA SER A 269 19.99 6.73 7.14
C SER A 269 20.43 6.25 5.74
N CYS A 270 19.48 5.74 4.97
CA CYS A 270 19.72 5.32 3.57
C CYS A 270 20.20 6.47 2.64
N ARG A 271 19.97 7.72 3.03
CA ARG A 271 20.50 8.89 2.31
C ARG A 271 22.03 8.99 2.37
N PHE A 272 22.64 8.33 3.35
CA PHE A 272 24.08 8.34 3.62
C PHE A 272 24.65 6.92 3.69
N ASN A 273 24.14 6.01 2.84
CA ASN A 273 24.61 4.61 2.80
C ASN A 273 26.10 4.46 2.59
N ASP A 274 26.72 5.38 1.81
CA ASP A 274 28.16 5.37 1.53
C ASP A 274 29.03 5.56 2.79
N GLU A 275 28.47 6.11 3.87
CA GLU A 275 29.13 6.24 5.16
C GLU A 275 29.19 4.92 5.94
N GLY A 276 28.39 3.91 5.55
CA GLY A 276 28.35 2.58 6.16
C GLY A 276 27.95 2.57 7.64
N LEU A 277 27.23 3.60 8.09
CA LEU A 277 26.80 3.73 9.49
C LEU A 277 25.62 2.78 9.76
N GLY A 278 25.73 2.02 10.83
CA GLY A 278 24.70 1.15 11.36
C GLY A 278 24.03 1.75 12.59
N VAL A 279 23.48 0.87 13.44
CA VAL A 279 22.93 1.22 14.76
C VAL A 279 24.09 1.43 15.74
N ASN A 280 24.12 2.55 16.42
CA ASN A 280 25.13 2.80 17.46
C ASN A 280 24.68 2.27 18.84
N ALA A 281 25.56 2.37 19.87
CA ALA A 281 25.27 1.82 21.19
C ALA A 281 23.96 2.37 21.81
N PHE A 282 23.66 3.67 21.63
CA PHE A 282 22.40 4.23 22.14
C PHE A 282 21.18 3.75 21.31
N GLY A 283 21.35 3.59 20.00
CA GLY A 283 20.33 2.99 19.16
C GLY A 283 20.01 1.53 19.54
N GLU A 284 21.03 0.74 19.92
CA GLU A 284 20.84 -0.62 20.44
C GLU A 284 20.01 -0.61 21.73
N GLU A 285 20.34 0.26 22.69
CA GLU A 285 19.55 0.42 23.91
C GLU A 285 18.09 0.80 23.59
N VAL A 286 17.87 1.70 22.62
CA VAL A 286 16.54 2.13 22.21
C VAL A 286 15.76 0.96 21.58
N ILE A 287 16.37 0.13 20.72
CA ILE A 287 15.72 -1.05 20.13
C ILE A 287 15.32 -2.04 21.22
N HIS A 288 16.20 -2.30 22.20
CA HIS A 288 15.87 -3.19 23.32
C HIS A 288 14.71 -2.63 24.15
N GLU A 289 14.70 -1.31 24.41
CA GLU A 289 13.60 -0.68 25.13
C GLU A 289 12.28 -0.71 24.35
N MET A 290 12.31 -0.49 23.01
CA MET A 290 11.14 -0.65 22.16
C MET A 290 10.57 -2.07 22.26
N ASN A 291 11.42 -3.10 22.20
CA ASN A 291 11.00 -4.49 22.39
C ASN A 291 10.39 -4.73 23.77
N ARG A 292 11.01 -4.16 24.83
CA ARG A 292 10.53 -4.29 26.21
C ARG A 292 9.14 -3.69 26.43
N VAL A 293 8.87 -2.54 25.83
CA VAL A 293 7.58 -1.84 26.02
C VAL A 293 6.51 -2.22 25.01
N GLY A 294 6.83 -3.06 24.01
CA GLY A 294 5.90 -3.47 22.97
C GLY A 294 5.64 -2.39 21.92
N MET A 295 6.68 -1.65 21.50
CA MET A 295 6.68 -0.73 20.38
C MET A 295 7.41 -1.38 19.20
N MET A 296 6.79 -1.43 18.01
CA MET A 296 7.43 -1.99 16.82
C MET A 296 8.60 -1.11 16.36
N VAL A 297 9.70 -1.75 15.97
CA VAL A 297 10.84 -1.11 15.33
C VAL A 297 10.54 -1.01 13.84
N ASP A 298 10.53 0.21 13.30
CA ASP A 298 10.35 0.47 11.88
C ASP A 298 11.67 0.88 11.23
N ILE A 299 12.03 0.18 10.14
CA ILE A 299 13.29 0.37 9.40
C ILE A 299 13.10 1.10 8.07
N SER A 300 11.94 1.65 7.79
CA SER A 300 11.81 2.58 6.66
C SER A 300 12.82 3.71 6.83
N HIS A 301 13.45 4.20 5.76
CA HIS A 301 14.56 5.16 5.76
C HIS A 301 15.92 4.65 6.31
N ALA A 302 15.99 3.47 6.91
CA ALA A 302 17.23 2.94 7.44
C ALA A 302 18.27 2.68 6.32
N GLY A 303 19.53 2.99 6.60
CA GLY A 303 20.64 2.58 5.76
C GLY A 303 20.80 1.05 5.75
N ASP A 304 21.48 0.52 4.74
CA ASP A 304 21.62 -0.93 4.57
C ASP A 304 22.26 -1.59 5.82
N GLN A 305 23.27 -0.96 6.41
CA GLN A 305 23.88 -1.47 7.65
C GLN A 305 22.91 -1.36 8.83
N THR A 306 22.22 -0.22 8.98
CA THR A 306 21.20 -0.04 10.03
C THR A 306 20.10 -1.08 9.93
N PHE A 307 19.68 -1.45 8.71
CA PHE A 307 18.69 -2.51 8.50
C PHE A 307 19.13 -3.83 9.12
N TYR A 308 20.36 -4.29 8.80
CA TYR A 308 20.85 -5.57 9.31
C TYR A 308 21.12 -5.53 10.82
N ASP A 309 21.69 -4.44 11.32
CA ASP A 309 21.91 -4.26 12.76
C ASP A 309 20.58 -4.30 13.53
N ALA A 310 19.57 -3.54 13.08
CA ALA A 310 18.26 -3.52 13.72
C ALA A 310 17.60 -4.91 13.70
N LEU A 311 17.75 -5.65 12.59
CA LEU A 311 17.23 -7.00 12.45
C LEU A 311 17.91 -7.98 13.42
N ASP A 312 19.23 -7.84 13.65
CA ASP A 312 20.00 -8.70 14.55
C ASP A 312 19.78 -8.35 16.03
N ILE A 313 19.69 -7.06 16.36
CA ILE A 313 19.50 -6.55 17.73
C ILE A 313 18.06 -6.86 18.22
N SER A 314 17.06 -6.66 17.36
CA SER A 314 15.66 -6.82 17.78
C SER A 314 15.34 -8.29 18.09
N THR A 315 14.79 -8.53 19.28
CA THR A 315 14.28 -9.85 19.70
C THR A 315 12.84 -10.10 19.23
N LYS A 316 12.19 -9.08 18.69
CA LYS A 316 10.83 -9.11 18.14
C LYS A 316 10.87 -8.89 16.62
N PRO A 317 9.86 -9.33 15.86
CA PRO A 317 9.75 -8.97 14.45
C PRO A 317 9.75 -7.45 14.26
N ILE A 318 10.38 -6.98 13.20
CA ILE A 318 10.45 -5.56 12.83
C ILE A 318 9.64 -5.29 11.57
N VAL A 319 9.36 -4.04 11.28
CA VAL A 319 8.54 -3.63 10.13
C VAL A 319 9.28 -2.64 9.22
N ALA A 320 8.92 -2.63 7.94
CA ALA A 320 9.14 -1.50 7.04
C ALA A 320 7.78 -0.90 6.73
N SER A 321 7.43 0.19 7.39
CA SER A 321 6.08 0.78 7.34
C SER A 321 5.69 1.31 5.95
N HIS A 322 6.68 1.70 5.13
CA HIS A 322 6.51 2.21 3.77
C HIS A 322 7.83 2.07 2.96
N SER A 323 8.04 0.91 2.31
CA SER A 323 9.24 0.63 1.50
C SER A 323 8.93 -0.36 0.39
N SER A 324 9.34 -0.03 -0.83
CA SER A 324 9.09 -0.86 -2.02
C SER A 324 10.30 -1.73 -2.39
N SER A 325 10.34 -2.29 -3.61
CA SER A 325 11.42 -3.18 -4.06
C SER A 325 12.51 -2.42 -4.82
N ARG A 326 13.77 -2.58 -4.38
CA ARG A 326 14.95 -2.01 -5.08
C ARG A 326 15.23 -2.69 -6.42
N ALA A 327 14.81 -3.94 -6.58
CA ALA A 327 14.95 -4.66 -7.84
C ALA A 327 14.10 -4.08 -8.98
N LEU A 328 13.01 -3.38 -8.67
CA LEU A 328 12.11 -2.77 -9.66
C LEU A 328 12.34 -1.26 -9.82
N CYS A 329 12.82 -0.59 -8.79
CA CYS A 329 13.21 0.82 -8.82
C CYS A 329 14.45 0.97 -7.93
N ASN A 330 15.60 1.23 -8.56
CA ASN A 330 16.91 1.26 -7.88
C ASN A 330 17.07 2.54 -7.05
N HIS A 331 16.32 2.60 -5.94
CA HIS A 331 16.40 3.71 -5.01
C HIS A 331 16.82 3.22 -3.61
N PRO A 332 17.69 3.92 -2.86
CA PRO A 332 18.18 3.46 -1.55
C PRO A 332 17.09 3.31 -0.49
N ARG A 333 15.93 3.97 -0.65
CA ARG A 333 14.75 3.80 0.22
C ARG A 333 14.04 2.45 0.04
N ASN A 334 14.28 1.78 -1.07
CA ASN A 334 13.69 0.48 -1.38
C ASN A 334 14.54 -0.66 -0.82
N LEU A 335 13.89 -1.75 -0.46
CA LEU A 335 14.54 -2.95 0.08
C LEU A 335 15.08 -3.81 -1.06
N THR A 336 16.28 -4.35 -0.87
CA THR A 336 16.83 -5.40 -1.74
C THR A 336 16.11 -6.73 -1.49
N ASP A 337 16.20 -7.66 -2.46
CA ASP A 337 15.62 -8.99 -2.30
C ASP A 337 16.20 -9.75 -1.09
N ASP A 338 17.49 -9.53 -0.78
CA ASP A 338 18.12 -10.15 0.37
C ASP A 338 17.65 -9.55 1.70
N GLN A 339 17.44 -8.23 1.77
CA GLN A 339 16.83 -7.58 2.91
C GLN A 339 15.39 -8.08 3.11
N MET A 340 14.60 -8.17 2.05
CA MET A 340 13.23 -8.69 2.09
C MET A 340 13.19 -10.13 2.61
N LYS A 341 14.07 -11.02 2.11
CA LYS A 341 14.18 -12.40 2.60
C LYS A 341 14.60 -12.45 4.07
N ALA A 342 15.53 -11.58 4.49
CA ALA A 342 15.98 -11.53 5.87
C ALA A 342 14.86 -11.07 6.81
N LEU A 343 14.12 -10.03 6.42
CA LEU A 343 12.97 -9.51 7.16
C LEU A 343 11.88 -10.59 7.33
N ALA A 344 11.55 -11.29 6.24
CA ALA A 344 10.56 -12.38 6.26
C ALA A 344 10.97 -13.53 7.18
N ARG A 345 12.25 -13.96 7.14
CA ARG A 345 12.77 -15.01 8.03
C ARG A 345 12.65 -14.68 9.52
N LYS A 346 12.69 -13.39 9.87
CA LYS A 346 12.48 -12.89 11.24
C LYS A 346 11.00 -12.65 11.58
N GLY A 347 10.08 -13.03 10.69
CA GLY A 347 8.64 -12.84 10.89
C GLY A 347 8.14 -11.42 10.64
N GLY A 348 8.99 -10.52 10.14
CA GLY A 348 8.66 -9.13 9.87
C GLY A 348 7.75 -8.93 8.67
N VAL A 349 7.43 -7.67 8.36
CA VAL A 349 6.55 -7.27 7.26
C VAL A 349 7.09 -6.01 6.58
N ALA A 350 6.97 -5.95 5.25
CA ALA A 350 7.24 -4.74 4.47
C ALA A 350 5.96 -4.26 3.77
N GLN A 351 5.76 -2.96 3.78
CA GLN A 351 4.58 -2.30 3.23
C GLN A 351 4.96 -1.52 1.99
N VAL A 352 4.26 -1.79 0.87
CA VAL A 352 4.47 -1.07 -0.39
C VAL A 352 4.09 0.39 -0.21
N THR A 353 5.01 1.31 -0.55
CA THR A 353 4.74 2.75 -0.56
C THR A 353 4.14 3.19 -1.90
N LEU A 354 3.36 4.27 -1.86
CA LEU A 354 2.76 4.88 -3.06
C LEU A 354 3.46 6.18 -3.47
N TYR A 355 4.71 6.37 -3.06
CA TYR A 355 5.52 7.48 -3.57
C TYR A 355 6.12 7.13 -4.95
N LYS A 356 5.85 8.00 -5.94
CA LYS A 356 6.24 7.76 -7.34
C LYS A 356 7.74 7.48 -7.53
N GLY A 357 8.61 8.20 -6.82
CA GLY A 357 10.05 8.05 -6.93
C GLY A 357 10.62 6.72 -6.40
N PHE A 358 9.82 5.94 -5.65
CA PHE A 358 10.18 4.61 -5.18
C PHE A 358 9.54 3.49 -5.98
N LEU A 359 8.61 3.84 -6.88
CA LEU A 359 7.92 2.88 -7.74
C LEU A 359 8.47 2.88 -9.17
N LYS A 360 9.03 4.01 -9.62
CA LYS A 360 9.50 4.16 -10.99
C LYS A 360 10.64 5.18 -11.06
N GLU A 361 11.66 4.89 -11.86
CA GLU A 361 12.82 5.78 -12.00
C GLU A 361 12.49 7.06 -12.78
N GLU A 362 11.58 6.96 -13.77
CA GLU A 362 11.20 8.07 -14.63
C GLU A 362 9.69 8.12 -14.89
N GLY A 363 9.15 9.32 -15.02
CA GLY A 363 7.75 9.58 -15.36
C GLY A 363 6.78 9.45 -14.18
N GLU A 364 5.49 9.44 -14.49
CA GLU A 364 4.44 9.29 -13.49
C GLU A 364 4.25 7.80 -13.13
N ALA A 365 4.11 7.52 -11.83
CA ALA A 365 3.78 6.20 -11.36
C ALA A 365 2.27 5.99 -11.30
N THR A 366 1.87 4.76 -11.53
CA THR A 366 0.47 4.32 -11.53
C THR A 366 0.23 3.25 -10.47
N ILE A 367 -1.00 2.96 -10.18
CA ILE A 367 -1.39 1.86 -9.29
C ILE A 367 -0.82 0.51 -9.78
N GLN A 368 -0.62 0.33 -11.10
CA GLN A 368 -0.03 -0.88 -11.66
C GLN A 368 1.46 -1.01 -11.30
N ASP A 369 2.17 0.12 -11.21
CA ASP A 369 3.55 0.12 -10.74
C ASP A 369 3.60 -0.37 -9.27
N ALA A 370 2.71 0.13 -8.41
CA ALA A 370 2.61 -0.33 -7.02
C ALA A 370 2.24 -1.82 -6.93
N ILE A 371 1.32 -2.30 -7.76
CA ILE A 371 0.95 -3.73 -7.82
C ILE A 371 2.14 -4.59 -8.28
N ARG A 372 2.94 -4.13 -9.25
CA ARG A 372 4.17 -4.85 -9.65
C ARG A 372 5.15 -4.98 -8.49
N HIS A 373 5.35 -3.91 -7.72
CA HIS A 373 6.18 -3.95 -6.51
C HIS A 373 5.63 -4.94 -5.49
N LEU A 374 4.33 -4.88 -5.21
CA LEU A 374 3.67 -5.81 -4.30
C LEU A 374 3.84 -7.27 -4.74
N ASN A 375 3.60 -7.58 -6.02
CA ASN A 375 3.76 -8.91 -6.56
C ASN A 375 5.19 -9.42 -6.40
N HIS A 376 6.19 -8.60 -6.73
CA HIS A 376 7.60 -8.95 -6.55
C HIS A 376 7.93 -9.20 -5.06
N MET A 377 7.49 -8.32 -4.18
CA MET A 377 7.71 -8.49 -2.74
C MET A 377 7.05 -9.76 -2.21
N VAL A 378 5.85 -10.09 -2.69
CA VAL A 378 5.21 -11.35 -2.32
C VAL A 378 5.95 -12.57 -2.89
N ASP A 379 6.49 -12.50 -4.11
CA ASP A 379 7.29 -13.57 -4.69
C ASP A 379 8.59 -13.82 -3.90
N VAL A 380 9.19 -12.76 -3.34
CA VAL A 380 10.45 -12.81 -2.58
C VAL A 380 10.25 -13.18 -1.11
N MET A 381 9.23 -12.61 -0.45
CA MET A 381 9.00 -12.69 0.99
C MET A 381 7.93 -13.71 1.39
N GLY A 382 7.01 -14.01 0.49
CA GLY A 382 5.76 -14.71 0.81
C GLY A 382 4.63 -13.76 1.18
N ILE A 383 3.39 -14.23 1.00
CA ILE A 383 2.17 -13.44 1.19
C ILE A 383 1.97 -12.94 2.64
N GLU A 384 2.56 -13.63 3.62
CA GLU A 384 2.44 -13.32 5.04
C GLU A 384 3.30 -12.13 5.49
N HIS A 385 4.10 -11.57 4.58
CA HIS A 385 5.12 -10.57 4.92
C HIS A 385 4.98 -9.26 4.13
N VAL A 386 3.88 -9.06 3.41
CA VAL A 386 3.68 -7.87 2.55
C VAL A 386 2.34 -7.20 2.83
N GLY A 387 2.31 -5.87 2.74
CA GLY A 387 1.10 -5.07 2.87
C GLY A 387 1.22 -3.70 2.21
N ILE A 388 0.45 -2.71 2.69
CA ILE A 388 0.35 -1.37 2.11
C ILE A 388 0.64 -0.30 3.18
N GLY A 389 1.54 0.62 2.85
CA GLY A 389 1.83 1.84 3.60
C GLY A 389 1.96 2.99 2.62
N THR A 390 0.91 3.81 2.50
CA THR A 390 0.71 4.69 1.35
C THR A 390 1.70 5.83 1.26
N ASP A 391 2.18 6.31 2.40
CA ASP A 391 2.97 7.54 2.48
C ASP A 391 2.14 8.78 2.03
N PHE A 392 0.80 8.71 2.17
CA PHE A 392 -0.07 9.82 1.84
C PHE A 392 0.26 11.04 2.68
N ASP A 393 0.22 12.19 2.06
CA ASP A 393 0.62 13.49 2.62
C ASP A 393 2.13 13.63 2.90
N GLY A 394 2.94 12.54 2.73
CA GLY A 394 4.40 12.53 2.76
C GLY A 394 5.02 12.27 1.36
N ASP A 395 4.47 12.88 0.33
CA ASP A 395 4.76 12.69 -1.10
C ASP A 395 4.10 11.45 -1.75
N GLY A 396 3.40 10.60 -1.00
CA GLY A 396 2.60 9.50 -1.53
C GLY A 396 1.40 9.98 -2.34
N GLY A 397 0.93 9.11 -3.23
CA GLY A 397 -0.18 9.38 -4.12
C GLY A 397 0.23 9.24 -5.58
N ILE A 398 -0.43 8.32 -6.28
CA ILE A 398 -0.11 7.91 -7.65
C ILE A 398 -1.36 7.89 -8.51
N ILE A 399 -1.19 7.86 -9.83
CA ILE A 399 -2.33 7.75 -10.75
C ILE A 399 -3.12 6.47 -10.48
N GLY A 400 -4.42 6.61 -10.24
CA GLY A 400 -5.33 5.51 -9.89
C GLY A 400 -5.40 5.20 -8.40
N CYS A 401 -4.54 5.82 -7.57
CA CYS A 401 -4.60 5.80 -6.12
C CYS A 401 -4.01 7.10 -5.57
N ALA A 402 -4.65 8.23 -5.86
CA ALA A 402 -4.14 9.57 -5.56
C ALA A 402 -4.45 10.03 -4.13
N SER A 403 -5.37 9.39 -3.44
CA SER A 403 -5.74 9.69 -2.05
C SER A 403 -6.47 8.51 -1.42
N ALA A 404 -6.77 8.59 -0.15
CA ALA A 404 -7.54 7.56 0.56
C ALA A 404 -8.89 7.24 -0.09
N SER A 405 -9.51 8.18 -0.83
CA SER A 405 -10.76 7.94 -1.55
C SER A 405 -10.66 6.92 -2.68
N GLU A 406 -9.46 6.64 -3.18
CA GLU A 406 -9.21 5.74 -4.30
C GLU A 406 -8.60 4.38 -3.88
N LEU A 407 -8.37 4.15 -2.58
CA LEU A 407 -7.76 2.92 -2.08
C LEU A 407 -8.53 1.64 -2.44
N ILE A 408 -9.84 1.74 -2.64
CA ILE A 408 -10.64 0.61 -3.14
C ILE A 408 -10.16 0.10 -4.51
N ASN A 409 -9.53 0.97 -5.32
CA ASN A 409 -8.96 0.59 -6.61
C ASN A 409 -7.77 -0.38 -6.44
N PHE A 410 -7.04 -0.28 -5.32
CA PHE A 410 -5.97 -1.22 -5.01
C PHE A 410 -6.54 -2.64 -4.84
N THR A 411 -7.64 -2.80 -4.12
CA THR A 411 -8.34 -4.09 -4.00
C THR A 411 -8.86 -4.61 -5.34
N ARG A 412 -9.39 -3.73 -6.18
CA ARG A 412 -9.81 -4.12 -7.54
C ARG A 412 -8.64 -4.70 -8.34
N CYS A 413 -7.45 -4.09 -8.23
CA CYS A 413 -6.24 -4.61 -8.87
C CYS A 413 -5.81 -5.96 -8.26
N LEU A 414 -5.87 -6.12 -6.94
CA LEU A 414 -5.56 -7.40 -6.29
C LEU A 414 -6.51 -8.53 -6.73
N LEU A 415 -7.79 -8.23 -6.87
CA LEU A 415 -8.77 -9.19 -7.41
C LEU A 415 -8.45 -9.59 -8.85
N LYS A 416 -8.01 -8.64 -9.69
CA LYS A 416 -7.54 -8.93 -11.07
C LYS A 416 -6.30 -9.83 -11.08
N GLU A 417 -5.36 -9.62 -10.17
CA GLU A 417 -4.18 -10.47 -9.98
C GLU A 417 -4.51 -11.84 -9.37
N ARG A 418 -5.81 -12.12 -9.14
CA ARG A 418 -6.29 -13.40 -8.57
C ARG A 418 -5.76 -13.69 -7.17
N TYR A 419 -5.55 -12.65 -6.37
CA TYR A 419 -5.38 -12.81 -4.94
C TYR A 419 -6.68 -13.32 -4.31
N SER A 420 -6.57 -14.32 -3.44
CA SER A 420 -7.74 -14.79 -2.68
C SER A 420 -8.21 -13.73 -1.68
N GLU A 421 -9.43 -13.84 -1.17
CA GLU A 421 -9.94 -12.98 -0.11
C GLU A 421 -9.03 -13.00 1.13
N ASP A 422 -8.46 -14.16 1.48
CA ASP A 422 -7.53 -14.30 2.60
C ASP A 422 -6.20 -13.58 2.33
N ASP A 423 -5.66 -13.67 1.10
CA ASP A 423 -4.47 -12.90 0.71
C ASP A 423 -4.73 -11.39 0.79
N ILE A 424 -5.87 -10.93 0.28
CA ILE A 424 -6.24 -9.51 0.31
C ILE A 424 -6.42 -9.03 1.75
N ARG A 425 -7.03 -9.83 2.62
CA ARG A 425 -7.15 -9.55 4.06
C ARG A 425 -5.76 -9.41 4.73
N ARG A 426 -4.80 -10.29 4.36
CA ARG A 426 -3.41 -10.23 4.86
C ARG A 426 -2.72 -8.95 4.41
N ILE A 427 -2.82 -8.61 3.12
CA ILE A 427 -2.20 -7.41 2.51
C ILE A 427 -2.77 -6.13 3.16
N TRP A 428 -4.08 -6.03 3.36
CA TRP A 428 -4.74 -4.84 3.89
C TRP A 428 -4.53 -4.58 5.39
N GLY A 429 -3.82 -5.42 6.07
CA GLY A 429 -3.52 -5.16 7.49
C GLY A 429 -3.23 -6.42 8.28
N GLY A 430 -3.75 -7.59 7.87
CA GLY A 430 -3.59 -8.83 8.63
C GLY A 430 -2.13 -9.16 8.95
N ASN A 431 -1.22 -8.95 8.01
CA ASN A 431 0.21 -9.18 8.22
C ASN A 431 0.84 -8.18 9.18
N PHE A 432 0.52 -6.89 9.03
CA PHE A 432 1.04 -5.85 9.91
C PHE A 432 0.53 -6.02 11.34
N LEU A 433 -0.76 -6.32 11.48
CA LEU A 433 -1.38 -6.54 12.79
C LEU A 433 -0.85 -7.81 13.49
N ARG A 434 -0.53 -8.86 12.73
CA ARG A 434 0.16 -10.04 13.28
C ARG A 434 1.49 -9.66 13.95
N VAL A 435 2.30 -8.84 13.28
CA VAL A 435 3.55 -8.34 13.85
C VAL A 435 3.29 -7.46 15.07
N MET A 436 2.32 -6.56 14.98
CA MET A 436 1.94 -5.70 16.11
C MET A 436 1.50 -6.51 17.33
N GLU A 437 0.66 -7.54 17.15
CA GLU A 437 0.24 -8.43 18.24
C GLU A 437 1.43 -9.15 18.88
N GLU A 438 2.36 -9.65 18.07
CA GLU A 438 3.54 -10.34 18.57
C GLU A 438 4.47 -9.43 19.36
N VAL A 439 4.66 -8.20 18.88
CA VAL A 439 5.48 -7.19 19.57
C VAL A 439 4.81 -6.72 20.86
N GLN A 440 3.48 -6.53 20.86
CA GLN A 440 2.72 -6.06 22.03
C GLN A 440 2.50 -7.14 23.11
N LYS A 441 2.84 -8.40 22.86
CA LYS A 441 2.92 -9.45 23.90
C LYS A 441 4.17 -9.27 24.75
N VAL A 442 4.09 -8.38 25.74
CA VAL A 442 5.15 -8.05 26.73
C VAL A 442 4.74 -8.48 28.12
#